data_da19a5493db59b811fec626ef610c517
#
_entry.id   da19a5493db59b811fec626ef610c517
#
_cell.length_a   1.000
_cell.length_b   1.000
_cell.length_c   1.000
_cell.angle_alpha   90.00
_cell.angle_beta   90.00
_cell.angle_gamma   90.00
#
_symmetry.space_group_name_H-M   'P 1'
#
loop_
_entity.id
_entity.type
_entity.pdbx_description
1 polymer ?
#
loop_
_entity_poly.entity_id
_entity_poly.type
_entity_poly.pdbx_seq_one_letter_code
_entity_poly.pdbx_strand_id
1 'polypeptide(L)'
;MNQFKHAWNFALNNWQYFLILAAPVMAVEIATASLISPMQNVTQPEDLMTFINDNGTAIGTIGILGMLLSISFIGGLFVSYKAKEEGIDIEPLSALLAGFKKFFPILGAYLLASIAIFFSAFLLILPAFYIAGRLSLFSPLIMLENKSITESLQLSWERTDEHGGTLFGLTLLFFSITMLAASVVQSLLVPGIAQYILLGLVEYIIVIPWGYVYFSLYRSFKTQ
;
A
#
# COMPACT_ATOMS: atom_id res chain seq x y z
N MET A 1 10.79 12.65 -14.63
CA MET A 1 9.49 13.02 -15.25
C MET A 1 8.92 11.93 -16.16
N ASN A 2 9.74 11.23 -16.97
CA ASN A 2 9.26 10.16 -17.86
C ASN A 2 8.69 8.94 -17.11
N GLN A 3 9.32 8.50 -16.02
CA GLN A 3 8.85 7.36 -15.22
C GLN A 3 7.47 7.59 -14.58
N PHE A 4 7.22 8.81 -14.09
CA PHE A 4 5.91 9.19 -13.53
C PHE A 4 4.80 9.10 -14.57
N LYS A 5 5.01 9.70 -15.76
CA LYS A 5 4.02 9.62 -16.86
C LYS A 5 3.80 8.18 -17.32
N HIS A 6 4.86 7.39 -17.40
CA HIS A 6 4.77 5.98 -17.80
C HIS A 6 3.95 5.17 -16.78
N ALA A 7 4.15 5.40 -15.49
CA ALA A 7 3.40 4.72 -14.43
C ALA A 7 1.89 5.01 -14.50
N TRP A 8 1.52 6.27 -14.71
CA TRP A 8 0.12 6.65 -14.90
C TRP A 8 -0.49 6.04 -16.16
N ASN A 9 0.21 6.09 -17.29
CA ASN A 9 -0.27 5.49 -18.52
C ASN A 9 -0.45 3.97 -18.38
N PHE A 10 0.48 3.30 -17.72
CA PHE A 10 0.38 1.87 -17.44
C PHE A 10 -0.84 1.54 -16.57
N ALA A 11 -1.04 2.28 -15.48
CA ALA A 11 -2.17 2.09 -14.59
C ALA A 11 -3.51 2.37 -15.30
N LEU A 12 -3.60 3.45 -16.09
CA LEU A 12 -4.80 3.80 -16.84
C LEU A 12 -5.12 2.79 -17.94
N ASN A 13 -4.12 2.27 -18.65
CA ASN A 13 -4.34 1.25 -19.68
C ASN A 13 -4.81 -0.10 -19.10
N ASN A 14 -4.55 -0.37 -17.83
CA ASN A 14 -4.91 -1.60 -17.14
C ASN A 14 -5.90 -1.37 -15.98
N TRP A 15 -6.63 -0.23 -15.96
CA TRP A 15 -7.42 0.22 -14.80
C TRP A 15 -8.47 -0.81 -14.35
N GLN A 16 -9.16 -1.48 -15.28
CA GLN A 16 -10.19 -2.48 -14.98
C GLN A 16 -9.60 -3.66 -14.20
N TYR A 17 -8.46 -4.16 -14.65
CA TYR A 17 -7.76 -5.24 -13.98
C TYR A 17 -7.37 -4.86 -12.55
N PHE A 18 -6.74 -3.69 -12.37
CA PHE A 18 -6.28 -3.26 -11.06
C PHE A 18 -7.43 -2.87 -10.13
N LEU A 19 -8.54 -2.37 -10.66
CA LEU A 19 -9.74 -2.12 -9.86
C LEU A 19 -10.33 -3.43 -9.32
N ILE A 20 -10.41 -4.48 -10.13
CA ILE A 20 -10.87 -5.80 -9.69
C ILE A 20 -9.90 -6.40 -8.67
N LEU A 21 -8.59 -6.23 -8.87
CA LEU A 21 -7.57 -6.68 -7.92
C LEU A 21 -7.70 -5.97 -6.55
N ALA A 22 -8.00 -4.68 -6.54
CA ALA A 22 -8.16 -3.87 -5.34
C ALA A 22 -9.53 -4.05 -4.65
N ALA A 23 -10.57 -4.46 -5.39
CA ALA A 23 -11.94 -4.49 -4.91
C ALA A 23 -12.14 -5.24 -3.56
N PRO A 24 -11.53 -6.42 -3.32
CA PRO A 24 -11.68 -7.11 -2.03
C PRO A 24 -11.10 -6.31 -0.86
N VAL A 25 -9.97 -5.63 -1.06
CA VAL A 25 -9.32 -4.81 -0.02
C VAL A 25 -10.16 -3.57 0.23
N MET A 26 -10.57 -2.86 -0.82
CA MET A 26 -11.48 -1.70 -0.71
C MET A 26 -12.76 -2.05 0.04
N ALA A 27 -13.36 -3.20 -0.24
CA ALA A 27 -14.59 -3.60 0.44
C ALA A 27 -14.39 -3.75 1.96
N VAL A 28 -13.27 -4.33 2.39
CA VAL A 28 -12.95 -4.48 3.81
C VAL A 28 -12.59 -3.13 4.44
N GLU A 29 -11.89 -2.26 3.74
CA GLU A 29 -11.57 -0.90 4.21
C GLU A 29 -12.84 -0.06 4.41
N ILE A 30 -13.77 -0.12 3.46
CA ILE A 30 -15.07 0.56 3.56
C ILE A 30 -15.89 -0.01 4.73
N ALA A 31 -15.90 -1.34 4.92
CA ALA A 31 -16.57 -1.98 6.05
C ALA A 31 -15.93 -1.57 7.37
N THR A 32 -14.60 -1.51 7.45
CA THR A 32 -13.85 -1.04 8.62
C THR A 32 -14.19 0.41 8.94
N ALA A 33 -14.12 1.29 7.96
CA ALA A 33 -14.43 2.71 8.11
C ALA A 33 -15.88 2.91 8.59
N SER A 34 -16.82 2.13 8.04
CA SER A 34 -18.23 2.17 8.45
C SER A 34 -18.43 1.68 9.88
N LEU A 35 -17.73 0.63 10.30
CA LEU A 35 -17.81 0.07 11.65
C LEU A 35 -17.24 1.02 12.70
N ILE A 36 -16.11 1.66 12.42
CA ILE A 36 -15.45 2.57 13.37
C ILE A 36 -15.97 4.01 13.32
N SER A 37 -16.78 4.37 12.32
CA SER A 37 -17.32 5.73 12.15
C SER A 37 -18.02 6.28 13.40
N PRO A 38 -18.80 5.51 14.19
CA PRO A 38 -19.43 6.02 15.41
C PRO A 38 -18.43 6.51 16.46
N MET A 39 -17.20 6.00 16.46
CA MET A 39 -16.13 6.44 17.38
C MET A 39 -15.78 7.93 17.22
N GLN A 40 -16.00 8.52 16.05
CA GLN A 40 -15.72 9.93 15.80
C GLN A 40 -16.58 10.87 16.69
N ASN A 41 -17.70 10.38 17.20
CA ASN A 41 -18.62 11.13 18.06
C ASN A 41 -18.47 10.78 19.55
N VAL A 42 -17.55 9.87 19.89
CA VAL A 42 -17.28 9.47 21.27
C VAL A 42 -16.43 10.55 21.93
N THR A 43 -16.94 11.15 23.00
CA THR A 43 -16.26 12.23 23.76
C THR A 43 -15.85 11.78 25.16
N GLN A 44 -16.44 10.72 25.69
CA GLN A 44 -16.17 10.21 27.02
C GLN A 44 -15.44 8.86 26.95
N PRO A 45 -14.46 8.60 27.84
CA PRO A 45 -13.74 7.33 27.87
C PRO A 45 -14.66 6.11 28.11
N GLU A 46 -15.72 6.28 28.88
CA GLU A 46 -16.71 5.25 29.19
C GLU A 46 -17.47 4.79 27.94
N ASP A 47 -17.85 5.72 27.06
CA ASP A 47 -18.53 5.44 25.79
C ASP A 47 -17.59 4.67 24.85
N LEU A 48 -16.29 5.02 24.85
CA LEU A 48 -15.27 4.31 24.07
C LEU A 48 -15.14 2.85 24.54
N MET A 49 -15.08 2.63 25.86
CA MET A 49 -14.99 1.28 26.41
C MET A 49 -16.24 0.45 26.09
N THR A 50 -17.42 1.06 26.17
CA THR A 50 -18.69 0.42 25.80
C THR A 50 -18.67 0.04 24.32
N PHE A 51 -18.28 0.96 23.44
CA PHE A 51 -18.17 0.69 22.00
C PHE A 51 -17.21 -0.45 21.69
N ILE A 52 -16.03 -0.48 22.34
CA ILE A 52 -15.04 -1.56 22.17
C ILE A 52 -15.58 -2.89 22.67
N ASN A 53 -16.26 -2.92 23.81
CA ASN A 53 -16.85 -4.14 24.36
C ASN A 53 -17.94 -4.72 23.42
N ASP A 54 -18.77 -3.85 22.86
CA ASP A 54 -19.88 -4.26 21.99
C ASP A 54 -19.40 -4.68 20.59
N ASN A 55 -18.36 -4.06 20.07
CA ASN A 55 -17.91 -4.24 18.68
C ASN A 55 -16.53 -4.90 18.56
N GLY A 56 -15.83 -5.20 19.66
CA GLY A 56 -14.43 -5.64 19.65
C GLY A 56 -14.18 -6.90 18.81
N THR A 57 -15.09 -7.86 18.84
CA THR A 57 -15.00 -9.08 18.00
C THR A 57 -15.11 -8.75 16.52
N ALA A 58 -16.03 -7.87 16.13
CA ALA A 58 -16.19 -7.44 14.73
C ALA A 58 -14.98 -6.65 14.27
N ILE A 59 -14.50 -5.71 15.09
CA ILE A 59 -13.31 -4.89 14.80
C ILE A 59 -12.08 -5.79 14.64
N GLY A 60 -11.86 -6.73 15.53
CA GLY A 60 -10.74 -7.69 15.46
C GLY A 60 -10.81 -8.57 14.21
N THR A 61 -11.98 -9.11 13.90
CA THR A 61 -12.18 -9.97 12.73
C THR A 61 -11.95 -9.22 11.42
N ILE A 62 -12.56 -8.03 11.27
CA ILE A 62 -12.38 -7.18 10.08
C ILE A 62 -10.94 -6.70 9.98
N GLY A 63 -10.30 -6.33 11.10
CA GLY A 63 -8.90 -5.91 11.11
C GLY A 63 -7.95 -7.02 10.64
N ILE A 64 -8.14 -8.25 11.09
CA ILE A 64 -7.35 -9.41 10.63
C ILE A 64 -7.59 -9.66 9.14
N LEU A 65 -8.84 -9.64 8.69
CA LEU A 65 -9.19 -9.82 7.29
C LEU A 65 -8.60 -8.72 6.41
N GLY A 66 -8.68 -7.47 6.86
CA GLY A 66 -8.06 -6.33 6.19
C GLY A 66 -6.55 -6.49 6.04
N MET A 67 -5.85 -6.85 7.12
CA MET A 67 -4.41 -7.11 7.09
C MET A 67 -4.04 -8.22 6.10
N LEU A 68 -4.79 -9.34 6.11
CA LEU A 68 -4.56 -10.46 5.19
C LEU A 68 -4.72 -10.02 3.74
N LEU A 69 -5.78 -9.28 3.42
CA LEU A 69 -6.06 -8.83 2.06
C LEU A 69 -5.09 -7.74 1.60
N SER A 70 -4.76 -6.76 2.44
CA SER A 70 -3.85 -5.66 2.09
C SER A 70 -2.44 -6.17 1.79
N ILE A 71 -1.91 -7.09 2.60
CA ILE A 71 -0.59 -7.70 2.34
C ILE A 71 -0.63 -8.58 1.09
N SER A 72 -1.71 -9.33 0.90
CA SER A 72 -1.91 -10.14 -0.32
C SER A 72 -2.01 -9.28 -1.57
N PHE A 73 -2.69 -8.14 -1.49
CA PHE A 73 -2.80 -7.16 -2.57
C PHE A 73 -1.44 -6.58 -2.94
N ILE A 74 -0.63 -6.17 -1.95
CA ILE A 74 0.71 -5.64 -2.22
C ILE A 74 1.57 -6.68 -2.96
N GLY A 75 1.58 -7.93 -2.50
CA GLY A 75 2.27 -9.01 -3.20
C GLY A 75 1.71 -9.25 -4.59
N GLY A 76 0.39 -9.28 -4.72
CA GLY A 76 -0.34 -9.44 -5.98
C GLY A 76 -0.05 -8.34 -6.99
N LEU A 77 0.11 -7.09 -6.55
CA LEU A 77 0.47 -5.97 -7.41
C LEU A 77 1.79 -6.23 -8.16
N PHE A 78 2.85 -6.65 -7.47
CA PHE A 78 4.15 -6.87 -8.12
C PHE A 78 4.13 -8.03 -9.11
N VAL A 79 3.38 -9.10 -8.81
CA VAL A 79 3.14 -10.19 -9.76
C VAL A 79 2.36 -9.68 -10.97
N SER A 80 1.35 -8.86 -10.76
CA SER A 80 0.52 -8.29 -11.81
C SER A 80 1.29 -7.32 -12.70
N TYR A 81 2.13 -6.47 -12.11
CA TYR A 81 2.98 -5.56 -12.89
C TYR A 81 3.90 -6.35 -13.82
N LYS A 82 4.55 -7.39 -13.30
CA LYS A 82 5.42 -8.26 -14.09
C LYS A 82 4.64 -8.94 -15.22
N ALA A 83 3.51 -9.57 -14.91
CA ALA A 83 2.70 -10.28 -15.89
C ALA A 83 2.23 -9.34 -17.01
N LYS A 84 1.68 -8.16 -16.68
CA LYS A 84 1.20 -7.19 -17.68
C LYS A 84 2.32 -6.63 -18.54
N GLU A 85 3.52 -6.41 -17.99
CA GLU A 85 4.70 -5.99 -18.77
C GLU A 85 5.23 -7.08 -19.72
N GLU A 86 5.10 -8.34 -19.31
CA GLU A 86 5.51 -9.50 -20.13
C GLU A 86 4.40 -9.95 -21.11
N GLY A 87 3.24 -9.26 -21.12
CA GLY A 87 2.09 -9.63 -21.95
C GLY A 87 1.41 -10.93 -21.52
N ILE A 88 1.63 -11.36 -20.28
CA ILE A 88 1.03 -12.57 -19.70
C ILE A 88 -0.32 -12.19 -19.12
N ASP A 89 -1.35 -12.93 -19.51
CA ASP A 89 -2.66 -12.77 -18.89
C ASP A 89 -2.71 -13.52 -17.55
N ILE A 90 -3.00 -12.79 -16.48
CA ILE A 90 -3.14 -13.32 -15.13
C ILE A 90 -4.47 -12.85 -14.54
N GLU A 91 -5.21 -13.75 -13.95
CA GLU A 91 -6.45 -13.40 -13.25
C GLU A 91 -6.14 -12.64 -11.94
N PRO A 92 -6.93 -11.59 -11.59
CA PRO A 92 -6.73 -10.84 -10.36
C PRO A 92 -6.73 -11.70 -9.09
N LEU A 93 -7.60 -12.70 -9.02
CA LEU A 93 -7.64 -13.63 -7.89
C LEU A 93 -6.35 -14.45 -7.79
N SER A 94 -5.82 -14.92 -8.90
CA SER A 94 -4.55 -15.67 -8.94
C SER A 94 -3.38 -14.82 -8.47
N ALA A 95 -3.37 -13.52 -8.81
CA ALA A 95 -2.38 -12.57 -8.32
C ALA A 95 -2.51 -12.34 -6.80
N LEU A 96 -3.73 -12.17 -6.26
CA LEU A 96 -3.98 -12.07 -4.82
C LEU A 96 -3.51 -13.31 -4.07
N LEU A 97 -3.81 -14.50 -4.59
CA LEU A 97 -3.37 -15.77 -4.00
C LEU A 97 -1.84 -15.92 -4.04
N ALA A 98 -1.18 -15.42 -5.08
CA ALA A 98 0.28 -15.39 -5.12
C ALA A 98 0.85 -14.48 -4.01
N GLY A 99 0.26 -13.32 -3.78
CA GLY A 99 0.59 -12.45 -2.66
C GLY A 99 0.33 -13.11 -1.30
N PHE A 100 -0.79 -13.78 -1.14
CA PHE A 100 -1.14 -14.51 0.08
C PHE A 100 -0.12 -15.61 0.43
N LYS A 101 0.40 -16.34 -0.57
CA LYS A 101 1.46 -17.34 -0.34
C LYS A 101 2.73 -16.75 0.27
N LYS A 102 2.97 -15.45 0.09
CA LYS A 102 4.11 -14.72 0.65
C LYS A 102 3.71 -13.79 1.81
N PHE A 103 2.53 -14.02 2.41
CA PHE A 103 2.00 -13.18 3.48
C PHE A 103 3.01 -12.95 4.60
N PHE A 104 3.52 -14.02 5.23
CA PHE A 104 4.44 -13.89 6.37
C PHE A 104 5.77 -13.22 6.01
N PRO A 105 6.45 -13.55 4.90
CA PRO A 105 7.64 -12.81 4.49
C PRO A 105 7.39 -11.32 4.28
N ILE A 106 6.30 -10.95 3.59
CA ILE A 106 5.96 -9.54 3.34
C ILE A 106 5.60 -8.85 4.65
N LEU A 107 4.75 -9.46 5.50
CA LEU A 107 4.39 -8.92 6.82
C LEU A 107 5.64 -8.67 7.68
N GLY A 108 6.55 -9.65 7.75
CA GLY A 108 7.78 -9.51 8.52
C GLY A 108 8.68 -8.38 8.02
N ALA A 109 8.80 -8.23 6.69
CA ALA A 109 9.55 -7.12 6.11
C ALA A 109 8.87 -5.76 6.38
N TYR A 110 7.53 -5.69 6.29
CA TYR A 110 6.77 -4.49 6.66
C TYR A 110 6.98 -4.10 8.13
N LEU A 111 6.92 -5.06 9.05
CA LEU A 111 7.13 -4.79 10.48
C LEU A 111 8.52 -4.23 10.73
N LEU A 112 9.57 -4.82 10.16
CA LEU A 112 10.93 -4.31 10.32
C LEU A 112 11.13 -2.95 9.65
N ALA A 113 10.58 -2.75 8.44
CA ALA A 113 10.63 -1.46 7.76
C ALA A 113 9.86 -0.39 8.55
N SER A 114 8.69 -0.73 9.09
CA SER A 114 7.88 0.19 9.90
C SER A 114 8.60 0.63 11.17
N ILE A 115 9.35 -0.24 11.82
CA ILE A 115 10.17 0.12 12.98
C ILE A 115 11.24 1.16 12.57
N ALA A 116 11.96 0.93 11.47
CA ALA A 116 12.97 1.88 11.00
C ALA A 116 12.36 3.23 10.62
N ILE A 117 11.21 3.22 9.92
CA ILE A 117 10.48 4.43 9.51
C ILE A 117 9.96 5.17 10.74
N PHE A 118 9.39 4.46 11.73
CA PHE A 118 8.85 5.05 12.96
C PHE A 118 9.92 5.77 13.76
N PHE A 119 11.05 5.13 14.03
CA PHE A 119 12.16 5.77 14.75
C PHE A 119 12.72 6.97 14.00
N SER A 120 12.76 6.90 12.69
CA SER A 120 13.18 8.02 11.83
C SER A 120 12.19 9.18 11.88
N ALA A 121 10.88 8.90 11.86
CA ALA A 121 9.82 9.90 11.96
C ALA A 121 9.80 10.58 13.35
N PHE A 122 10.15 9.84 14.40
CA PHE A 122 10.26 10.36 15.75
C PHE A 122 11.39 11.41 15.88
N LEU A 123 12.47 11.21 15.15
CA LEU A 123 13.56 12.21 15.09
C LEU A 123 13.17 13.39 14.20
N LEU A 124 12.78 13.12 12.97
CA LEU A 124 12.33 14.12 11.98
C LEU A 124 11.46 13.41 10.92
N ILE A 125 10.39 14.04 10.49
CA ILE A 125 9.45 13.49 9.51
C ILE A 125 10.12 13.22 8.14
N LEU A 126 10.96 14.13 7.66
CA LEU A 126 11.60 14.00 6.34
C LEU A 126 12.50 12.77 6.18
N PRO A 127 13.36 12.39 7.14
CA PRO A 127 14.10 11.13 7.07
C PRO A 127 13.23 9.88 6.95
N ALA A 128 12.01 9.90 7.51
CA ALA A 128 11.09 8.76 7.37
C ALA A 128 10.71 8.49 5.91
N PHE A 129 10.45 9.54 5.12
CA PHE A 129 10.19 9.40 3.68
C PHE A 129 11.42 8.91 2.92
N TYR A 130 12.61 9.33 3.32
CA TYR A 130 13.86 8.84 2.74
C TYR A 130 14.03 7.33 2.99
N ILE A 131 13.87 6.88 4.24
CA ILE A 131 13.96 5.45 4.60
C ILE A 131 12.86 4.64 3.91
N ALA A 132 11.62 5.14 3.88
CA ALA A 132 10.53 4.49 3.18
C ALA A 132 10.82 4.29 1.68
N GLY A 133 11.37 5.32 1.03
CA GLY A 133 11.81 5.23 -0.36
C GLY A 133 12.93 4.22 -0.56
N ARG A 134 13.95 4.22 0.31
CA ARG A 134 15.09 3.29 0.25
C ARG A 134 14.66 1.82 0.46
N LEU A 135 13.67 1.58 1.30
CA LEU A 135 13.17 0.22 1.57
C LEU A 135 12.06 -0.21 0.59
N SER A 136 11.65 0.62 -0.37
CA SER A 136 10.49 0.36 -1.24
C SER A 136 10.58 -0.92 -2.09
N LEU A 137 11.79 -1.45 -2.32
CA LEU A 137 12.01 -2.63 -3.18
C LEU A 137 11.91 -3.97 -2.43
N PHE A 138 11.70 -4.00 -1.11
CA PHE A 138 11.64 -5.30 -0.41
C PHE A 138 10.50 -6.20 -0.93
N SER A 139 9.34 -5.61 -1.26
CA SER A 139 8.18 -6.37 -1.74
C SER A 139 8.44 -7.07 -3.08
N PRO A 140 8.93 -6.42 -4.15
CA PRO A 140 9.29 -7.11 -5.38
C PRO A 140 10.45 -8.11 -5.20
N LEU A 141 11.40 -7.85 -4.30
CA LEU A 141 12.49 -8.79 -3.99
C LEU A 141 11.95 -10.09 -3.35
N ILE A 142 11.00 -10.00 -2.41
CA ILE A 142 10.34 -11.17 -1.82
C ILE A 142 9.49 -11.90 -2.84
N MET A 143 8.70 -11.17 -3.63
CA MET A 143 7.74 -11.77 -4.55
C MET A 143 8.37 -12.38 -5.79
N LEU A 144 9.34 -11.71 -6.39
CA LEU A 144 9.87 -12.04 -7.71
C LEU A 144 11.24 -12.71 -7.66
N GLU A 145 12.01 -12.54 -6.57
CA GLU A 145 13.32 -13.16 -6.37
C GLU A 145 13.35 -14.16 -5.20
N ASN A 146 12.22 -14.37 -4.50
CA ASN A 146 12.12 -15.25 -3.32
C ASN A 146 13.12 -14.93 -2.20
N LYS A 147 13.50 -13.67 -2.04
CA LYS A 147 14.42 -13.23 -1.00
C LYS A 147 13.81 -13.37 0.40
N SER A 148 14.65 -13.65 1.39
CA SER A 148 14.25 -13.63 2.79
C SER A 148 13.93 -12.20 3.27
N ILE A 149 13.33 -12.08 4.47
CA ILE A 149 12.94 -10.79 5.05
C ILE A 149 14.13 -9.84 5.15
N THR A 150 15.19 -10.27 5.83
CA THR A 150 16.38 -9.44 6.06
C THR A 150 17.15 -9.17 4.78
N GLU A 151 17.31 -10.18 3.92
CA GLU A 151 17.98 -10.05 2.63
C GLU A 151 17.26 -9.06 1.72
N SER A 152 15.93 -9.09 1.68
CA SER A 152 15.15 -8.17 0.86
C SER A 152 15.27 -6.71 1.31
N LEU A 153 15.30 -6.45 2.62
CA LEU A 153 15.51 -5.13 3.17
C LEU A 153 16.92 -4.62 2.91
N GLN A 154 17.93 -5.48 3.13
CA GLN A 154 19.33 -5.13 2.85
C GLN A 154 19.55 -4.83 1.37
N LEU A 155 19.10 -5.72 0.47
CA LEU A 155 19.22 -5.52 -0.98
C LEU A 155 18.42 -4.30 -1.46
N SER A 156 17.25 -4.02 -0.88
CA SER A 156 16.51 -2.80 -1.18
C SER A 156 17.35 -1.57 -0.86
N TRP A 157 17.96 -1.54 0.33
CA TRP A 157 18.82 -0.44 0.75
C TRP A 157 20.04 -0.26 -0.15
N GLU A 158 20.75 -1.35 -0.45
CA GLU A 158 21.94 -1.33 -1.30
C GLU A 158 21.63 -0.89 -2.74
N ARG A 159 20.62 -1.52 -3.38
CA ARG A 159 20.27 -1.22 -4.78
C ARG A 159 19.70 0.18 -4.99
N THR A 160 19.15 0.80 -3.96
CA THR A 160 18.57 2.15 -4.05
C THR A 160 19.55 3.26 -3.68
N ASP A 161 20.81 2.96 -3.41
CA ASP A 161 21.77 3.94 -2.88
C ASP A 161 21.93 5.16 -3.80
N GLU A 162 22.20 4.96 -5.07
CA GLU A 162 22.36 6.04 -6.06
C GLU A 162 21.02 6.78 -6.35
N HIS A 163 19.88 6.19 -5.99
CA HIS A 163 18.55 6.72 -6.29
C HIS A 163 17.82 7.27 -5.05
N GLY A 164 18.47 7.30 -3.89
CA GLY A 164 17.86 7.66 -2.61
C GLY A 164 17.15 9.01 -2.63
N GLY A 165 17.76 10.05 -3.22
CA GLY A 165 17.15 11.38 -3.36
C GLY A 165 15.92 11.39 -4.29
N THR A 166 15.98 10.64 -5.41
CA THR A 166 14.85 10.52 -6.34
C THR A 166 13.69 9.77 -5.69
N LEU A 167 13.97 8.68 -4.99
CA LEU A 167 12.96 7.90 -4.27
C LEU A 167 12.33 8.70 -3.13
N PHE A 168 13.12 9.45 -2.38
CA PHE A 168 12.61 10.39 -1.38
C PHE A 168 11.60 11.36 -2.00
N GLY A 169 11.99 12.03 -3.08
CA GLY A 169 11.11 12.99 -3.75
C GLY A 169 9.83 12.36 -4.29
N LEU A 170 9.92 11.17 -4.90
CA LEU A 170 8.76 10.44 -5.41
C LEU A 170 7.84 9.96 -4.27
N THR A 171 8.41 9.40 -3.19
CA THR A 171 7.62 8.95 -2.03
C THR A 171 6.88 10.12 -1.40
N LEU A 172 7.57 11.25 -1.20
CA LEU A 172 6.96 12.47 -0.67
C LEU A 172 5.87 13.03 -1.60
N LEU A 173 6.11 13.03 -2.92
CA LEU A 173 5.15 13.50 -3.91
C LEU A 173 3.85 12.66 -3.90
N PHE A 174 3.97 11.34 -4.00
CA PHE A 174 2.79 10.46 -3.99
C PHE A 174 2.04 10.54 -2.66
N PHE A 175 2.75 10.57 -1.54
CA PHE A 175 2.13 10.76 -0.23
C PHE A 175 1.37 12.10 -0.16
N SER A 176 1.98 13.19 -0.62
CA SER A 176 1.34 14.50 -0.62
C SER A 176 0.10 14.54 -1.51
N ILE A 177 0.15 13.91 -2.70
CA ILE A 177 -1.00 13.81 -3.60
C ILE A 177 -2.13 13.01 -2.92
N THR A 178 -1.81 11.89 -2.26
CA THR A 178 -2.80 11.08 -1.54
C THR A 178 -3.45 11.88 -0.41
N MET A 179 -2.66 12.58 0.40
CA MET A 179 -3.17 13.41 1.50
C MET A 179 -4.05 14.55 1.00
N LEU A 180 -3.64 15.25 -0.05
CA LEU A 180 -4.42 16.34 -0.63
C LEU A 180 -5.74 15.81 -1.22
N ALA A 181 -5.71 14.73 -1.98
CA ALA A 181 -6.90 14.15 -2.57
C ALA A 181 -7.88 13.65 -1.50
N ALA A 182 -7.38 12.98 -0.46
CA ALA A 182 -8.20 12.56 0.68
C ALA A 182 -8.82 13.75 1.42
N SER A 183 -8.05 14.81 1.64
CA SER A 183 -8.55 16.04 2.28
C SER A 183 -9.66 16.72 1.47
N VAL A 184 -9.54 16.74 0.16
CA VAL A 184 -10.60 17.26 -0.74
C VAL A 184 -11.87 16.43 -0.61
N VAL A 185 -11.77 15.10 -0.67
CA VAL A 185 -12.93 14.22 -0.51
C VAL A 185 -13.61 14.43 0.84
N GLN A 186 -12.83 14.52 1.91
CA GLN A 186 -13.36 14.74 3.27
C GLN A 186 -14.01 16.12 3.44
N SER A 187 -13.54 17.13 2.72
CA SER A 187 -14.14 18.47 2.76
C SER A 187 -15.46 18.59 1.98
N LEU A 188 -15.65 17.74 0.97
CA LEU A 188 -16.81 17.77 0.09
C LEU A 188 -17.96 16.86 0.54
N LEU A 189 -17.66 15.79 1.27
CA LEU A 189 -18.63 14.78 1.67
C LEU A 189 -18.63 14.60 3.20
N VAL A 190 -19.83 14.44 3.74
CA VAL A 190 -20.00 14.05 5.15
C VAL A 190 -19.60 12.59 5.34
N PRO A 191 -19.14 12.19 6.57
CA PRO A 191 -18.83 10.81 6.88
C PRO A 191 -19.99 9.85 6.53
N GLY A 192 -19.67 8.80 5.77
CA GLY A 192 -20.65 7.81 5.32
C GLY A 192 -20.13 6.97 4.16
N ILE A 193 -20.91 5.99 3.74
CA ILE A 193 -20.51 5.00 2.70
C ILE A 193 -20.02 5.67 1.42
N ALA A 194 -20.68 6.73 0.95
CA ALA A 194 -20.28 7.43 -0.27
C ALA A 194 -18.89 8.06 -0.14
N GLN A 195 -18.57 8.67 1.00
CA GLN A 195 -17.25 9.21 1.28
C GLN A 195 -16.20 8.10 1.33
N TYR A 196 -16.48 6.98 2.00
CA TYR A 196 -15.53 5.86 2.14
C TYR A 196 -15.25 5.19 0.80
N ILE A 197 -16.26 5.01 -0.04
CA ILE A 197 -16.08 4.50 -1.41
C ILE A 197 -15.18 5.44 -2.21
N LEU A 198 -15.41 6.74 -2.16
CA LEU A 198 -14.63 7.70 -2.92
C LEU A 198 -13.19 7.79 -2.41
N LEU A 199 -12.97 7.73 -1.10
CA LEU A 199 -11.63 7.66 -0.50
C LEU A 199 -10.86 6.42 -0.97
N GLY A 200 -11.49 5.25 -0.93
CA GLY A 200 -10.88 4.02 -1.42
C GLY A 200 -10.54 4.10 -2.91
N LEU A 201 -11.44 4.59 -3.76
CA LEU A 201 -11.17 4.78 -5.19
C LEU A 201 -9.97 5.71 -5.42
N VAL A 202 -9.92 6.85 -4.73
CA VAL A 202 -8.82 7.82 -4.84
C VAL A 202 -7.51 7.19 -4.39
N GLU A 203 -7.52 6.44 -3.30
CA GLU A 203 -6.33 5.77 -2.78
C GLU A 203 -5.75 4.79 -3.82
N TYR A 204 -6.57 3.88 -4.34
CA TYR A 204 -6.08 2.87 -5.29
C TYR A 204 -5.70 3.44 -6.66
N ILE A 205 -6.36 4.51 -7.11
CA ILE A 205 -5.93 5.25 -8.31
C ILE A 205 -4.50 5.79 -8.15
N ILE A 206 -4.08 6.15 -6.94
CA ILE A 206 -2.74 6.70 -6.66
C ILE A 206 -1.73 5.58 -6.30
N VAL A 207 -2.12 4.63 -5.47
CA VAL A 207 -1.24 3.54 -4.99
C VAL A 207 -0.75 2.64 -6.13
N ILE A 208 -1.60 2.37 -7.13
CA ILE A 208 -1.23 1.52 -8.27
C ILE A 208 -0.09 2.14 -9.10
N PRO A 209 -0.14 3.38 -9.61
CA PRO A 209 0.99 3.97 -10.32
C PRO A 209 2.20 4.20 -9.39
N TRP A 210 1.99 4.47 -8.11
CA TRP A 210 3.08 4.58 -7.14
C TRP A 210 3.86 3.26 -7.00
N GLY A 211 3.18 2.15 -6.79
CA GLY A 211 3.79 0.82 -6.76
C GLY A 211 4.50 0.47 -8.06
N TYR A 212 3.94 0.87 -9.20
CA TYR A 212 4.57 0.64 -10.51
C TYR A 212 5.87 1.42 -10.69
N VAL A 213 6.01 2.62 -10.13
CA VAL A 213 7.30 3.34 -10.13
C VAL A 213 8.38 2.51 -9.43
N TYR A 214 8.09 1.94 -8.27
CA TYR A 214 9.03 1.07 -7.56
C TYR A 214 9.33 -0.22 -8.33
N PHE A 215 8.33 -0.81 -8.97
CA PHE A 215 8.54 -1.98 -9.84
C PHE A 215 9.41 -1.64 -11.05
N SER A 216 9.20 -0.51 -11.69
CA SER A 216 10.02 -0.03 -12.82
C SER A 216 11.47 0.16 -12.41
N LEU A 217 11.73 0.72 -11.23
CA LEU A 217 13.06 0.86 -10.68
C LEU A 217 13.70 -0.51 -10.38
N TYR A 218 12.94 -1.41 -9.73
CA TYR A 218 13.39 -2.78 -9.48
C TYR A 218 13.84 -3.48 -10.78
N ARG A 219 13.11 -3.31 -11.88
CA ARG A 219 13.48 -3.89 -13.19
C ARG A 219 14.78 -3.33 -13.72
N SER A 220 15.04 -2.04 -13.54
CA SER A 220 16.27 -1.42 -14.07
C SER A 220 17.53 -1.99 -13.42
N PHE A 221 17.47 -2.48 -12.19
CA PHE A 221 18.59 -3.15 -11.51
C PHE A 221 18.82 -4.58 -11.96
N LYS A 222 17.83 -5.23 -12.55
CA LYS A 222 17.94 -6.62 -13.00
C LYS A 222 18.53 -6.74 -14.40
N THR A 223 18.54 -5.66 -15.14
CA THR A 223 19.07 -5.57 -16.53
C THR A 223 20.52 -5.09 -16.59
N GLN A 224 21.11 -4.74 -15.46
CA GLN A 224 22.55 -4.47 -15.29
C GLN A 224 23.26 -5.71 -14.72
#